data_4f31d51088e6404b4653976a754603a0
#
_entry.id   4f31d51088e6404b4653976a754603a0
#
_cell.length_a   1.000
_cell.length_b   1.000
_cell.length_c   1.000
_cell.angle_alpha   90.00
_cell.angle_beta   90.00
_cell.angle_gamma   90.00
#
_symmetry.space_group_name_H-M   'P 1'
#
loop_
_entity.id
_entity.type
_entity.pdbx_description
1 polymer ?
#
loop_
_entity_poly.entity_id
_entity_poly.type
_entity_poly.pdbx_seq_one_letter_code
_entity_poly.pdbx_strand_id
1 'polypeptide(L)'
;MNKLKIGICGWGNVATGLYQTLEQNNIQIESNTNTLIEVIVIGARRDNPKCNPKDITIERNIFDVLNHDIDVLVELIGGVEVARELILKSIEKGINVVTANKAVLFHHGDEIFKEASLNNVRVLFESSVCAGTPIIKLLTEELSANRITKIAGMLNGTSNFILSNMEEGADFKPTLELAQKEGYAEPDPTFDIEGLDAAHKIGILSSLAFGTSLPPDNFYIEGISAIKNIDFKYAKEMGYTIKHLAVSKLNDSKIELRAHPALIKMDSYLAGLKSVRNGIEVETDLLGTLHIAGSGAGQESTASGVISDLVHLANTNNNFLEINTANKNELINFSSLSFQYYFYLEVEDIPGVMATVTSKFSEKNVGIESIVQKEGDKNNKVPIVLITDLFVEKDHSDLLHTLKELNSVTEVRSIRIEPR
;
A
#
# COMPACT_ATOMS: atom_id res chain seq x y z
N MET A 1 -26.16 -8.44 28.96
CA MET A 1 -25.34 -8.86 27.83
C MET A 1 -25.65 -7.91 26.70
N ASN A 2 -24.66 -7.17 26.27
CA ASN A 2 -24.84 -6.22 25.18
C ASN A 2 -24.87 -6.99 23.84
N LYS A 3 -25.56 -6.42 22.85
CA LYS A 3 -25.57 -6.94 21.48
C LYS A 3 -25.13 -5.83 20.54
N LEU A 4 -24.28 -6.16 19.59
CA LEU A 4 -23.93 -5.32 18.45
C LEU A 4 -24.51 -5.97 17.19
N LYS A 5 -25.56 -5.36 16.64
CA LYS A 5 -26.28 -5.86 15.47
C LYS A 5 -25.63 -5.37 14.20
N ILE A 6 -25.24 -6.28 13.31
CA ILE A 6 -24.56 -5.88 12.08
C ILE A 6 -25.36 -6.30 10.83
N GLY A 7 -25.30 -5.45 9.80
CA GLY A 7 -25.71 -5.76 8.44
C GLY A 7 -24.49 -5.86 7.53
N ILE A 8 -24.33 -6.97 6.80
CA ILE A 8 -23.18 -7.18 5.90
C ILE A 8 -23.61 -6.90 4.47
N CYS A 9 -23.01 -5.94 3.79
CA CYS A 9 -23.19 -5.69 2.37
C CYS A 9 -22.01 -6.21 1.55
N GLY A 10 -22.29 -7.15 0.63
CA GLY A 10 -21.29 -7.94 -0.09
C GLY A 10 -21.14 -9.33 0.54
N TRP A 11 -21.32 -10.39 -0.29
CA TRP A 11 -21.25 -11.78 0.17
C TRP A 11 -20.17 -12.56 -0.60
N GLY A 12 -18.97 -11.95 -0.66
CA GLY A 12 -17.76 -12.50 -1.29
C GLY A 12 -16.83 -13.21 -0.29
N ASN A 13 -15.56 -13.34 -0.67
CA ASN A 13 -14.54 -14.03 0.14
C ASN A 13 -14.35 -13.39 1.52
N VAL A 14 -14.25 -12.06 1.61
CA VAL A 14 -14.03 -11.37 2.89
C VAL A 14 -15.23 -11.57 3.82
N ALA A 15 -16.46 -11.43 3.30
CA ALA A 15 -17.67 -11.64 4.07
C ALA A 15 -17.81 -13.09 4.55
N THR A 16 -17.38 -14.06 3.72
CA THR A 16 -17.29 -15.47 4.12
C THR A 16 -16.35 -15.64 5.32
N GLY A 17 -15.15 -15.06 5.23
CA GLY A 17 -14.19 -15.11 6.35
C GLY A 17 -14.72 -14.46 7.61
N LEU A 18 -15.34 -13.29 7.49
CA LEU A 18 -15.99 -12.58 8.60
C LEU A 18 -17.06 -13.47 9.27
N TYR A 19 -18.00 -13.98 8.48
CA TYR A 19 -19.09 -14.79 8.99
C TYR A 19 -18.60 -16.07 9.68
N GLN A 20 -17.71 -16.81 9.05
CA GLN A 20 -17.13 -18.03 9.60
C GLN A 20 -16.33 -17.76 10.87
N THR A 21 -15.54 -16.67 10.91
CA THR A 21 -14.77 -16.31 12.10
C THR A 21 -15.68 -15.88 13.25
N LEU A 22 -16.76 -15.14 12.98
CA LEU A 22 -17.75 -14.82 14.00
C LEU A 22 -18.41 -16.09 14.56
N GLU A 23 -18.78 -17.07 13.72
CA GLU A 23 -19.33 -18.35 14.20
C GLU A 23 -18.33 -19.13 15.06
N GLN A 24 -17.07 -19.17 14.69
CA GLN A 24 -16.04 -19.93 15.39
C GLN A 24 -15.57 -19.26 16.70
N ASN A 25 -15.40 -17.95 16.68
CA ASN A 25 -14.74 -17.20 17.75
C ASN A 25 -15.71 -16.34 18.58
N ASN A 26 -17.01 -16.46 18.38
CA ASN A 26 -18.00 -15.59 19.04
C ASN A 26 -17.90 -15.63 20.57
N ILE A 27 -17.68 -16.81 21.15
CA ILE A 27 -17.49 -17.00 22.60
C ILE A 27 -16.24 -16.21 23.08
N GLN A 28 -15.14 -16.25 22.32
CA GLN A 28 -13.92 -15.52 22.65
C GLN A 28 -14.13 -14.00 22.54
N ILE A 29 -14.81 -13.55 21.50
CA ILE A 29 -15.13 -12.14 21.27
C ILE A 29 -16.02 -11.62 22.41
N GLU A 30 -17.06 -12.35 22.72
CA GLU A 30 -17.98 -12.04 23.81
C GLU A 30 -17.27 -11.98 25.17
N SER A 31 -16.41 -12.95 25.45
CA SER A 31 -15.61 -12.97 26.68
C SER A 31 -14.72 -11.72 26.83
N ASN A 32 -14.17 -11.23 25.73
CA ASN A 32 -13.28 -10.08 25.74
C ASN A 32 -14.02 -8.74 25.75
N THR A 33 -15.24 -8.66 25.21
CA THR A 33 -15.97 -7.42 24.99
C THR A 33 -17.25 -7.28 25.82
N ASN A 34 -17.69 -8.34 26.47
CA ASN A 34 -19.03 -8.45 27.09
C ASN A 34 -20.17 -8.11 26.09
N THR A 35 -19.92 -8.33 24.77
CA THR A 35 -20.85 -8.01 23.69
C THR A 35 -20.89 -9.13 22.68
N LEU A 36 -22.11 -9.58 22.36
CA LEU A 36 -22.37 -10.52 21.27
C LEU A 36 -22.48 -9.75 19.95
N ILE A 37 -21.69 -10.09 18.95
CA ILE A 37 -21.84 -9.57 17.59
C ILE A 37 -22.82 -10.45 16.83
N GLU A 38 -23.94 -9.89 16.42
CA GLU A 38 -25.05 -10.62 15.80
C GLU A 38 -25.27 -10.14 14.36
N VAL A 39 -25.17 -11.06 13.38
CA VAL A 39 -25.47 -10.75 11.98
C VAL A 39 -26.99 -10.80 11.79
N ILE A 40 -27.61 -9.65 11.50
CA ILE A 40 -29.07 -9.52 11.35
C ILE A 40 -29.50 -9.72 9.91
N VAL A 41 -28.73 -9.19 8.95
CA VAL A 41 -29.09 -9.18 7.53
C VAL A 41 -27.86 -9.18 6.65
N ILE A 42 -27.98 -9.76 5.47
CA ILE A 42 -26.93 -9.79 4.45
C ILE A 42 -27.49 -9.18 3.15
N GLY A 43 -26.80 -8.16 2.63
CA GLY A 43 -27.06 -7.59 1.32
C GLY A 43 -26.21 -8.27 0.26
N ALA A 44 -26.81 -9.06 -0.63
CA ALA A 44 -26.08 -9.81 -1.64
C ALA A 44 -26.89 -9.96 -2.95
N ARG A 45 -26.32 -9.54 -4.05
CA ARG A 45 -26.95 -9.71 -5.39
C ARG A 45 -27.07 -11.19 -5.81
N ARG A 46 -26.16 -12.04 -5.33
CA ARG A 46 -26.07 -13.48 -5.65
C ARG A 46 -25.76 -14.28 -4.40
N ASP A 47 -26.18 -15.54 -4.39
CA ASP A 47 -25.79 -16.48 -3.36
C ASP A 47 -24.29 -16.82 -3.48
N ASN A 48 -23.68 -17.14 -2.33
CA ASN A 48 -22.32 -17.62 -2.29
C ASN A 48 -22.35 -19.14 -2.01
N PRO A 49 -22.00 -20.00 -2.98
CA PRO A 49 -22.04 -21.45 -2.79
C PRO A 49 -21.03 -21.95 -1.74
N LYS A 50 -20.06 -21.13 -1.37
CA LYS A 50 -19.02 -21.48 -0.38
C LYS A 50 -19.43 -21.13 1.06
N CYS A 51 -20.50 -20.37 1.25
CA CYS A 51 -20.93 -19.92 2.57
C CYS A 51 -22.45 -19.84 2.67
N ASN A 52 -23.03 -20.74 3.47
CA ASN A 52 -24.47 -20.74 3.75
C ASN A 52 -24.77 -19.79 4.94
N PRO A 53 -25.57 -18.74 4.75
CA PRO A 53 -25.93 -17.80 5.80
C PRO A 53 -26.97 -18.33 6.77
N LYS A 54 -27.37 -19.61 6.69
CA LYS A 54 -28.40 -20.25 7.51
C LYS A 54 -29.74 -19.49 7.40
N ASP A 55 -30.32 -19.11 8.54
CA ASP A 55 -31.64 -18.46 8.64
C ASP A 55 -31.54 -16.90 8.55
N ILE A 56 -30.36 -16.33 8.20
CA ILE A 56 -30.19 -14.88 8.09
C ILE A 56 -30.88 -14.38 6.83
N THR A 57 -31.62 -13.28 6.98
CA THR A 57 -32.31 -12.62 5.86
C THR A 57 -31.30 -12.12 4.82
N ILE A 58 -31.58 -12.40 3.54
CA ILE A 58 -30.78 -11.92 2.42
C ILE A 58 -31.57 -10.88 1.64
N GLU A 59 -31.08 -9.65 1.59
CA GLU A 59 -31.58 -8.58 0.76
C GLU A 59 -30.87 -8.58 -0.60
N ARG A 60 -31.63 -8.58 -1.70
CA ARG A 60 -31.08 -8.55 -3.06
C ARG A 60 -30.70 -7.14 -3.50
N ASN A 61 -31.38 -6.15 -2.98
CA ASN A 61 -30.96 -4.76 -3.07
C ASN A 61 -30.19 -4.40 -1.78
N ILE A 62 -28.90 -4.09 -1.91
CA ILE A 62 -28.02 -3.82 -0.77
C ILE A 62 -28.47 -2.62 0.09
N PHE A 63 -29.21 -1.68 -0.49
CA PHE A 63 -29.73 -0.53 0.25
C PHE A 63 -30.85 -0.91 1.24
N ASP A 64 -31.55 -2.02 1.01
CA ASP A 64 -32.62 -2.48 1.88
C ASP A 64 -32.06 -3.02 3.21
N VAL A 65 -30.77 -3.36 3.28
CA VAL A 65 -30.07 -3.68 4.53
C VAL A 65 -30.23 -2.56 5.58
N LEU A 66 -30.23 -1.30 5.13
CA LEU A 66 -30.40 -0.13 6.01
C LEU A 66 -31.83 0.05 6.55
N ASN A 67 -32.78 -0.79 6.17
CA ASN A 67 -34.16 -0.80 6.72
C ASN A 67 -34.32 -1.80 7.89
N HIS A 68 -33.31 -2.59 8.17
CA HIS A 68 -33.26 -3.50 9.31
C HIS A 68 -32.71 -2.80 10.56
N ASP A 69 -33.01 -3.35 11.74
CA ASP A 69 -32.53 -2.85 13.03
C ASP A 69 -31.06 -3.28 13.23
N ILE A 70 -30.13 -2.50 12.67
CA ILE A 70 -28.67 -2.70 12.73
C ILE A 70 -27.98 -1.49 13.36
N ASP A 71 -26.94 -1.76 14.16
CA ASP A 71 -26.06 -0.74 14.75
C ASP A 71 -24.90 -0.39 13.83
N VAL A 72 -24.49 -1.35 12.99
CA VAL A 72 -23.31 -1.23 12.12
C VAL A 72 -23.59 -1.81 10.74
N LEU A 73 -23.26 -1.05 9.72
CA LEU A 73 -23.10 -1.51 8.35
C LEU A 73 -21.68 -2.01 8.14
N VAL A 74 -21.49 -3.24 7.69
CA VAL A 74 -20.20 -3.77 7.23
C VAL A 74 -20.19 -3.77 5.71
N GLU A 75 -19.47 -2.83 5.09
CA GLU A 75 -19.37 -2.66 3.63
C GLU A 75 -18.19 -3.46 3.07
N LEU A 76 -18.50 -4.48 2.28
CA LEU A 76 -17.55 -5.39 1.63
C LEU A 76 -17.90 -5.61 0.14
N ILE A 77 -18.57 -4.64 -0.50
CA ILE A 77 -19.04 -4.78 -1.89
C ILE A 77 -17.96 -4.46 -2.92
N GLY A 78 -16.97 -3.63 -2.54
CA GLY A 78 -15.97 -3.12 -3.46
C GLY A 78 -16.51 -2.09 -4.47
N GLY A 79 -15.62 -1.55 -5.31
CA GLY A 79 -15.94 -0.44 -6.21
C GLY A 79 -16.03 0.89 -5.47
N VAL A 80 -16.42 1.97 -6.14
CA VAL A 80 -16.38 3.32 -5.56
C VAL A 80 -17.78 3.90 -5.39
N GLU A 81 -18.52 4.14 -6.48
CA GLU A 81 -19.75 4.93 -6.47
C GLU A 81 -20.88 4.31 -5.60
N VAL A 82 -21.13 3.01 -5.78
CA VAL A 82 -22.20 2.32 -5.04
C VAL A 82 -21.83 2.18 -3.56
N ALA A 83 -20.56 1.94 -3.27
CA ALA A 83 -20.06 1.86 -1.89
C ALA A 83 -20.18 3.23 -1.21
N ARG A 84 -19.78 4.32 -1.88
CA ARG A 84 -19.94 5.69 -1.38
C ARG A 84 -21.39 6.00 -1.05
N GLU A 85 -22.32 5.75 -2.00
CA GLU A 85 -23.75 6.01 -1.77
C GLU A 85 -24.29 5.21 -0.57
N LEU A 86 -23.92 3.95 -0.44
CA LEU A 86 -24.34 3.09 0.65
C LEU A 86 -23.81 3.58 2.02
N ILE A 87 -22.52 3.97 2.07
CA ILE A 87 -21.89 4.52 3.27
C ILE A 87 -22.57 5.82 3.70
N LEU A 88 -22.78 6.77 2.77
CA LEU A 88 -23.41 8.05 3.08
C LEU A 88 -24.85 7.87 3.58
N LYS A 89 -25.64 7.00 2.95
CA LYS A 89 -27.00 6.67 3.44
C LYS A 89 -27.01 5.99 4.81
N SER A 90 -25.98 5.19 5.13
CA SER A 90 -25.80 4.61 6.46
C SER A 90 -25.56 5.70 7.50
N ILE A 91 -24.66 6.64 7.18
CA ILE A 91 -24.34 7.78 8.03
C ILE A 91 -25.58 8.67 8.27
N GLU A 92 -26.36 8.99 7.24
CA GLU A 92 -27.61 9.75 7.34
C GLU A 92 -28.63 9.10 8.30
N LYS A 93 -28.62 7.78 8.39
CA LYS A 93 -29.48 7.01 9.32
C LYS A 93 -28.89 6.85 10.73
N GLY A 94 -27.72 7.39 11.01
CA GLY A 94 -27.05 7.23 12.29
C GLY A 94 -26.43 5.86 12.53
N ILE A 95 -26.21 5.06 11.47
CA ILE A 95 -25.66 3.72 11.53
C ILE A 95 -24.14 3.78 11.33
N ASN A 96 -23.37 3.21 12.26
CA ASN A 96 -21.91 3.14 12.14
C ASN A 96 -21.49 2.29 10.94
N VAL A 97 -20.30 2.55 10.42
CA VAL A 97 -19.78 1.87 9.23
C VAL A 97 -18.44 1.20 9.53
N VAL A 98 -18.29 -0.04 9.07
CA VAL A 98 -17.00 -0.72 8.96
C VAL A 98 -16.78 -1.06 7.49
N THR A 99 -15.66 -0.63 6.91
CA THR A 99 -15.36 -0.90 5.50
C THR A 99 -13.94 -1.42 5.29
N ALA A 100 -13.77 -2.36 4.36
CA ALA A 100 -12.46 -2.80 3.86
C ALA A 100 -12.10 -2.17 2.51
N ASN A 101 -12.89 -1.20 2.05
CA ASN A 101 -12.81 -0.65 0.70
C ASN A 101 -11.88 0.58 0.63
N LYS A 102 -10.59 0.33 0.39
CA LYS A 102 -9.61 1.41 0.26
C LYS A 102 -9.92 2.41 -0.87
N ALA A 103 -10.54 1.93 -1.97
CA ALA A 103 -10.79 2.78 -3.12
C ALA A 103 -11.83 3.88 -2.81
N VAL A 104 -12.93 3.52 -2.13
CA VAL A 104 -13.93 4.51 -1.72
C VAL A 104 -13.34 5.51 -0.73
N LEU A 105 -12.48 5.06 0.18
CA LEU A 105 -11.84 5.95 1.15
C LEU A 105 -10.82 6.87 0.49
N PHE A 106 -10.03 6.37 -0.45
CA PHE A 106 -9.04 7.18 -1.15
C PHE A 106 -9.69 8.28 -1.99
N HIS A 107 -10.79 7.98 -2.69
CA HIS A 107 -11.46 8.97 -3.56
C HIS A 107 -12.46 9.87 -2.84
N HIS A 108 -13.10 9.38 -1.78
CA HIS A 108 -14.22 10.07 -1.11
C HIS A 108 -14.09 10.14 0.42
N GLY A 109 -12.94 9.78 0.98
CA GLY A 109 -12.76 9.74 2.44
C GLY A 109 -13.01 11.08 3.12
N ASP A 110 -12.55 12.19 2.55
CA ASP A 110 -12.79 13.53 3.13
C ASP A 110 -14.28 13.84 3.26
N GLU A 111 -15.08 13.50 2.25
CA GLU A 111 -16.54 13.64 2.29
C GLU A 111 -17.16 12.72 3.34
N ILE A 112 -16.77 11.44 3.31
CA ILE A 112 -17.30 10.41 4.20
C ILE A 112 -16.99 10.75 5.67
N PHE A 113 -15.76 11.13 6.00
CA PHE A 113 -15.36 11.46 7.37
C PHE A 113 -16.03 12.74 7.86
N LYS A 114 -16.19 13.73 6.98
CA LYS A 114 -16.93 14.96 7.30
C LYS A 114 -18.39 14.68 7.63
N GLU A 115 -19.09 13.92 6.78
CA GLU A 115 -20.49 13.57 7.01
C GLU A 115 -20.64 12.67 8.26
N ALA A 116 -19.69 11.76 8.51
CA ALA A 116 -19.67 10.94 9.71
C ALA A 116 -19.56 11.80 10.99
N SER A 117 -18.66 12.77 11.00
CA SER A 117 -18.49 13.73 12.12
C SER A 117 -19.77 14.55 12.35
N LEU A 118 -20.38 15.08 11.30
CA LEU A 118 -21.62 15.87 11.38
C LEU A 118 -22.81 15.08 11.96
N ASN A 119 -22.86 13.77 11.70
CA ASN A 119 -23.95 12.90 12.13
C ASN A 119 -23.63 12.09 13.41
N ASN A 120 -22.47 12.30 14.04
CA ASN A 120 -21.98 11.51 15.18
C ASN A 120 -21.94 10.00 14.88
N VAL A 121 -21.52 9.61 13.69
CA VAL A 121 -21.35 8.24 13.21
C VAL A 121 -19.88 7.91 13.07
N ARG A 122 -19.48 6.69 13.44
CA ARG A 122 -18.11 6.22 13.28
C ARG A 122 -17.95 5.45 11.98
N VAL A 123 -16.86 5.75 11.26
CA VAL A 123 -16.43 5.00 10.08
C VAL A 123 -15.06 4.39 10.39
N LEU A 124 -15.02 3.06 10.52
CA LEU A 124 -13.80 2.31 10.82
C LEU A 124 -13.37 1.51 9.59
N PHE A 125 -12.06 1.36 9.40
CA PHE A 125 -11.54 0.82 8.14
C PHE A 125 -10.16 0.16 8.26
N GLU A 126 -9.88 -0.51 9.38
CA GLU A 126 -8.58 -1.17 9.61
C GLU A 126 -8.19 -2.07 8.44
N SER A 127 -9.14 -2.83 7.91
CA SER A 127 -8.89 -3.77 6.81
C SER A 127 -8.67 -3.14 5.45
N SER A 128 -8.91 -1.84 5.29
CA SER A 128 -8.70 -1.13 4.02
C SER A 128 -7.22 -0.99 3.66
N VAL A 129 -6.33 -0.97 4.67
CA VAL A 129 -4.88 -0.85 4.49
C VAL A 129 -4.19 -2.04 5.16
N CYS A 130 -3.46 -2.83 4.38
CA CYS A 130 -2.70 -4.00 4.87
C CYS A 130 -3.54 -5.06 5.60
N ALA A 131 -4.81 -5.21 5.23
CA ALA A 131 -5.73 -6.25 5.71
C ALA A 131 -5.83 -6.34 7.24
N GLY A 132 -5.29 -7.41 7.83
CA GLY A 132 -5.33 -7.62 9.29
C GLY A 132 -4.13 -7.05 10.06
N THR A 133 -3.21 -6.36 9.38
CA THR A 133 -2.08 -5.69 10.05
C THR A 133 -2.56 -4.40 10.70
N PRO A 134 -2.50 -4.25 12.04
CA PRO A 134 -3.12 -3.14 12.75
C PRO A 134 -2.30 -1.85 12.59
N ILE A 135 -2.57 -1.09 11.54
CA ILE A 135 -1.87 0.17 11.25
C ILE A 135 -2.76 1.40 11.46
N ILE A 136 -4.05 1.32 11.14
CA ILE A 136 -4.94 2.47 11.26
C ILE A 136 -5.10 2.88 12.72
N LYS A 137 -5.48 1.94 13.61
CA LYS A 137 -5.60 2.19 15.05
C LYS A 137 -4.27 2.57 15.69
N LEU A 138 -3.18 1.95 15.24
CA LEU A 138 -1.85 2.33 15.72
C LEU A 138 -1.58 3.81 15.47
N LEU A 139 -1.83 4.31 14.25
CA LEU A 139 -1.59 5.72 13.91
C LEU A 139 -2.56 6.66 14.62
N THR A 140 -3.84 6.29 14.75
CA THR A 140 -4.88 7.18 15.26
C THR A 140 -5.05 7.14 16.78
N GLU A 141 -4.68 6.05 17.43
CA GLU A 141 -4.89 5.84 18.86
C GLU A 141 -3.56 5.68 19.61
N GLU A 142 -2.79 4.65 19.33
CA GLU A 142 -1.61 4.28 20.11
C GLU A 142 -0.46 5.30 19.97
N LEU A 143 -0.33 5.91 18.80
CA LEU A 143 0.69 6.93 18.53
C LEU A 143 0.19 8.36 18.72
N SER A 144 -0.98 8.59 19.31
CA SER A 144 -1.58 9.90 19.48
C SER A 144 -0.71 10.91 20.24
N ALA A 145 0.21 10.45 21.09
CA ALA A 145 1.17 11.29 21.81
C ALA A 145 2.46 11.57 20.99
N ASN A 146 2.64 10.93 19.83
CA ASN A 146 3.85 11.02 19.02
C ASN A 146 3.61 11.91 17.78
N ARG A 147 4.63 12.67 17.41
CA ARG A 147 4.66 13.30 16.10
C ARG A 147 5.28 12.33 15.10
N ILE A 148 4.44 11.84 14.18
CA ILE A 148 4.90 11.01 13.07
C ILE A 148 5.62 11.88 12.06
N THR A 149 6.81 11.47 11.63
CA THR A 149 7.65 12.21 10.67
C THR A 149 7.75 11.52 9.32
N LYS A 150 7.69 10.18 9.31
CA LYS A 150 7.77 9.39 8.07
C LYS A 150 6.99 8.08 8.23
N ILE A 151 6.37 7.66 7.15
CA ILE A 151 5.87 6.30 6.96
C ILE A 151 6.48 5.77 5.67
N ALA A 152 7.08 4.60 5.73
CA ALA A 152 7.57 3.88 4.57
C ALA A 152 7.13 2.43 4.63
N GLY A 153 6.77 1.82 3.51
CA GLY A 153 6.32 0.44 3.56
C GLY A 153 6.24 -0.26 2.22
N MET A 154 6.29 -1.57 2.30
CA MET A 154 5.90 -2.47 1.22
C MET A 154 4.43 -2.81 1.41
N LEU A 155 3.55 -2.07 0.73
CA LEU A 155 2.12 -2.10 0.97
C LEU A 155 1.34 -2.99 -0.01
N ASN A 156 2.04 -3.61 -0.98
CA ASN A 156 1.44 -4.52 -1.95
C ASN A 156 2.10 -5.90 -1.91
N GLY A 157 1.31 -6.93 -1.57
CA GLY A 157 1.79 -8.30 -1.43
C GLY A 157 2.16 -8.95 -2.77
N THR A 158 1.42 -8.67 -3.85
CA THR A 158 1.67 -9.20 -5.19
C THR A 158 3.02 -8.72 -5.72
N SER A 159 3.27 -7.41 -5.65
CA SER A 159 4.55 -6.81 -6.06
C SER A 159 5.71 -7.36 -5.23
N ASN A 160 5.54 -7.50 -3.89
CA ASN A 160 6.59 -8.09 -3.06
C ASN A 160 6.85 -9.56 -3.38
N PHE A 161 5.81 -10.35 -3.68
CA PHE A 161 5.96 -11.74 -4.13
C PHE A 161 6.78 -11.83 -5.42
N ILE A 162 6.44 -11.00 -6.42
CA ILE A 162 7.15 -10.97 -7.71
C ILE A 162 8.61 -10.59 -7.50
N LEU A 163 8.89 -9.47 -6.81
CA LEU A 163 10.26 -9.02 -6.57
C LEU A 163 11.08 -10.01 -5.72
N SER A 164 10.45 -10.71 -4.76
CA SER A 164 11.14 -11.73 -3.96
C SER A 164 11.58 -12.94 -4.78
N ASN A 165 10.77 -13.40 -5.73
CA ASN A 165 11.14 -14.49 -6.64
C ASN A 165 12.20 -14.04 -7.67
N MET A 166 12.12 -12.79 -8.14
CA MET A 166 13.13 -12.22 -9.02
C MET A 166 14.49 -12.08 -8.31
N GLU A 167 14.51 -11.76 -7.03
CA GLU A 167 15.72 -11.75 -6.19
C GLU A 167 16.38 -13.14 -6.13
N GLU A 168 15.59 -14.21 -6.21
CA GLU A 168 16.04 -15.61 -6.27
C GLU A 168 16.42 -16.06 -7.69
N GLY A 169 16.32 -15.19 -8.69
CA GLY A 169 16.77 -15.41 -10.06
C GLY A 169 15.66 -15.71 -11.07
N ALA A 170 14.39 -15.68 -10.66
CA ALA A 170 13.28 -15.84 -11.59
C ALA A 170 13.07 -14.59 -12.46
N ASP A 171 12.51 -14.76 -13.65
CA ASP A 171 12.12 -13.64 -14.50
C ASP A 171 10.71 -13.12 -14.13
N PHE A 172 10.46 -11.85 -14.46
CA PHE A 172 9.21 -11.15 -14.13
C PHE A 172 7.97 -11.90 -14.65
N LYS A 173 7.93 -12.22 -15.95
CA LYS A 173 6.74 -12.82 -16.58
C LYS A 173 6.36 -14.19 -16.01
N PRO A 174 7.26 -15.19 -15.88
CA PRO A 174 6.95 -16.46 -15.22
C PRO A 174 6.50 -16.28 -13.77
N THR A 175 7.06 -15.32 -13.06
CA THR A 175 6.70 -15.06 -11.67
C THR A 175 5.30 -14.42 -11.55
N LEU A 176 4.93 -13.55 -12.46
CA LEU A 176 3.56 -13.01 -12.53
C LEU A 176 2.54 -14.12 -12.83
N GLU A 177 2.83 -15.00 -13.79
CA GLU A 177 1.99 -16.18 -14.10
C GLU A 177 1.84 -17.10 -12.87
N LEU A 178 2.90 -17.28 -12.10
CA LEU A 178 2.86 -18.02 -10.84
C LEU A 178 1.98 -17.30 -9.80
N ALA A 179 2.13 -15.97 -9.64
CA ALA A 179 1.30 -15.20 -8.72
C ALA A 179 -0.20 -15.30 -9.07
N GLN A 180 -0.56 -15.28 -10.35
CA GLN A 180 -1.93 -15.49 -10.82
C GLN A 180 -2.44 -16.90 -10.51
N LYS A 181 -1.62 -17.93 -10.73
CA LYS A 181 -1.95 -19.32 -10.43
C LYS A 181 -2.18 -19.56 -8.94
N GLU A 182 -1.36 -18.96 -8.08
CA GLU A 182 -1.47 -19.04 -6.62
C GLU A 182 -2.59 -18.15 -6.05
N GLY A 183 -3.24 -17.32 -6.90
CA GLY A 183 -4.32 -16.42 -6.50
C GLY A 183 -3.84 -15.15 -5.78
N TYR A 184 -2.56 -14.81 -5.88
CA TYR A 184 -1.99 -13.56 -5.36
C TYR A 184 -2.18 -12.38 -6.30
N ALA A 185 -2.33 -12.65 -7.61
CA ALA A 185 -2.63 -11.64 -8.62
C ALA A 185 -3.93 -11.99 -9.35
N GLU A 186 -4.70 -10.97 -9.69
CA GLU A 186 -5.87 -11.10 -10.56
C GLU A 186 -5.46 -11.29 -12.04
N PRO A 187 -6.39 -11.72 -12.93
CA PRO A 187 -6.12 -11.81 -14.37
C PRO A 187 -5.63 -10.48 -14.97
N ASP A 188 -6.17 -9.35 -14.52
CA ASP A 188 -5.60 -8.02 -14.78
C ASP A 188 -4.84 -7.54 -13.53
N PRO A 189 -3.50 -7.67 -13.50
CA PRO A 189 -2.68 -7.33 -12.35
C PRO A 189 -2.25 -5.86 -12.31
N THR A 190 -2.69 -5.04 -13.27
CA THR A 190 -2.20 -3.67 -13.51
C THR A 190 -2.21 -2.83 -12.23
N PHE A 191 -3.28 -2.92 -11.44
CA PHE A 191 -3.42 -2.15 -10.21
C PHE A 191 -2.31 -2.45 -9.18
N ASP A 192 -1.84 -3.70 -9.14
CA ASP A 192 -0.76 -4.13 -8.26
C ASP A 192 0.62 -3.80 -8.84
N ILE A 193 0.88 -4.23 -10.09
CA ILE A 193 2.23 -4.15 -10.66
C ILE A 193 2.64 -2.74 -11.08
N GLU A 194 1.68 -1.86 -11.37
CA GLU A 194 1.94 -0.45 -11.66
C GLU A 194 1.94 0.44 -10.39
N GLY A 195 1.80 -0.15 -9.21
CA GLY A 195 1.99 0.51 -7.91
C GLY A 195 0.78 1.29 -7.39
N LEU A 196 -0.37 1.24 -8.06
CA LEU A 196 -1.57 2.00 -7.69
C LEU A 196 -2.16 1.56 -6.34
N ASP A 197 -2.14 0.25 -6.05
CA ASP A 197 -2.58 -0.26 -4.75
C ASP A 197 -1.75 0.30 -3.59
N ALA A 198 -0.43 0.29 -3.73
CA ALA A 198 0.48 0.85 -2.73
C ALA A 198 0.32 2.37 -2.58
N ALA A 199 0.08 3.07 -3.70
CA ALA A 199 -0.17 4.50 -3.75
C ALA A 199 -1.44 4.89 -2.98
N HIS A 200 -2.56 4.21 -3.20
CA HIS A 200 -3.80 4.46 -2.46
C HIS A 200 -3.61 4.23 -0.96
N LYS A 201 -2.93 3.14 -0.58
CA LYS A 201 -2.68 2.83 0.83
C LYS A 201 -1.82 3.88 1.51
N ILE A 202 -0.71 4.31 0.90
CA ILE A 202 0.15 5.34 1.49
C ILE A 202 -0.54 6.70 1.54
N GLY A 203 -1.42 7.01 0.58
CA GLY A 203 -2.24 8.21 0.60
C GLY A 203 -3.14 8.26 1.83
N ILE A 204 -3.83 7.16 2.15
CA ILE A 204 -4.67 7.04 3.35
C ILE A 204 -3.81 7.17 4.62
N LEU A 205 -2.69 6.44 4.70
CA LEU A 205 -1.79 6.51 5.86
C LEU A 205 -1.20 7.91 6.06
N SER A 206 -0.87 8.62 4.97
CA SER A 206 -0.38 9.98 4.97
C SER A 206 -1.41 10.96 5.56
N SER A 207 -2.67 10.83 5.13
CA SER A 207 -3.77 11.63 5.63
C SER A 207 -3.95 11.47 7.15
N LEU A 208 -3.93 10.23 7.64
CA LEU A 208 -4.06 9.93 9.06
C LEU A 208 -2.87 10.43 9.89
N ALA A 209 -1.65 10.18 9.42
CA ALA A 209 -0.44 10.50 10.15
C ALA A 209 -0.20 12.02 10.29
N PHE A 210 -0.58 12.79 9.27
CA PHE A 210 -0.29 14.22 9.22
C PHE A 210 -1.55 15.11 9.37
N GLY A 211 -2.71 14.50 9.61
CA GLY A 211 -3.96 15.23 9.81
C GLY A 211 -4.36 16.08 8.60
N THR A 212 -4.10 15.59 7.39
CA THR A 212 -4.34 16.34 6.15
C THR A 212 -5.41 15.68 5.30
N SER A 213 -6.02 16.46 4.39
CA SER A 213 -6.91 15.90 3.38
C SER A 213 -6.22 14.82 2.56
N LEU A 214 -7.02 13.90 2.01
CA LEU A 214 -6.51 12.86 1.13
C LEU A 214 -5.81 13.50 -0.08
N PRO A 215 -4.64 12.97 -0.47
CA PRO A 215 -3.87 13.54 -1.56
C PRO A 215 -4.61 13.34 -2.89
N PRO A 216 -4.43 14.27 -3.83
CA PRO A 216 -4.89 14.05 -5.20
C PRO A 216 -4.11 12.89 -5.86
N ASP A 217 -4.67 12.28 -6.91
CA ASP A 217 -4.09 11.14 -7.64
C ASP A 217 -2.77 11.47 -8.40
N ASN A 218 -2.24 12.68 -8.29
CA ASN A 218 -1.13 13.18 -9.12
C ASN A 218 0.24 13.20 -8.43
N PHE A 219 0.47 12.41 -7.40
CA PHE A 219 1.82 12.20 -6.87
C PHE A 219 2.58 11.11 -7.64
N TYR A 220 3.87 10.98 -7.38
CA TYR A 220 4.71 10.07 -8.16
C TYR A 220 4.44 8.60 -7.88
N ILE A 221 4.09 7.86 -8.94
CA ILE A 221 3.84 6.41 -8.90
C ILE A 221 4.62 5.76 -10.04
N GLU A 222 5.36 4.71 -9.73
CA GLU A 222 6.10 3.90 -10.70
C GLU A 222 5.94 2.42 -10.35
N GLY A 223 5.59 1.59 -11.33
CA GLY A 223 5.42 0.15 -11.19
C GLY A 223 6.73 -0.63 -11.21
N ILE A 224 6.61 -1.95 -11.09
CA ILE A 224 7.73 -2.88 -11.05
C ILE A 224 8.05 -3.52 -12.41
N SER A 225 7.29 -3.23 -13.45
CA SER A 225 7.36 -3.90 -14.77
C SER A 225 8.69 -3.71 -15.50
N ALA A 226 9.42 -2.64 -15.19
CA ALA A 226 10.72 -2.33 -15.79
C ALA A 226 11.91 -3.04 -15.13
N ILE A 227 11.72 -3.63 -13.95
CA ILE A 227 12.78 -4.30 -13.18
C ILE A 227 13.12 -5.64 -13.81
N LYS A 228 14.42 -5.94 -13.91
CA LYS A 228 14.94 -7.22 -14.42
C LYS A 228 15.70 -7.98 -13.32
N ASN A 229 15.79 -9.31 -13.45
CA ASN A 229 16.51 -10.14 -12.49
C ASN A 229 18.00 -9.78 -12.39
N ILE A 230 18.59 -9.29 -13.49
CA ILE A 230 19.99 -8.84 -13.50
C ILE A 230 20.22 -7.63 -12.56
N ASP A 231 19.21 -6.78 -12.34
CA ASP A 231 19.31 -5.64 -11.44
C ASP A 231 19.48 -6.12 -9.99
N PHE A 232 18.79 -7.19 -9.59
CA PHE A 232 18.98 -7.81 -8.27
C PHE A 232 20.40 -8.36 -8.06
N LYS A 233 20.97 -8.98 -9.11
CA LYS A 233 22.33 -9.49 -9.05
C LYS A 233 23.32 -8.37 -8.70
N TYR A 234 23.26 -7.27 -9.42
CA TYR A 234 24.18 -6.16 -9.19
C TYR A 234 23.85 -5.35 -7.93
N ALA A 235 22.57 -5.16 -7.62
CA ALA A 235 22.15 -4.56 -6.35
C ALA A 235 22.74 -5.32 -5.15
N LYS A 236 22.64 -6.66 -5.17
CA LYS A 236 23.18 -7.53 -4.11
C LYS A 236 24.70 -7.40 -3.97
N GLU A 237 25.45 -7.34 -5.07
CA GLU A 237 26.91 -7.12 -5.04
C GLU A 237 27.28 -5.78 -4.38
N MET A 238 26.39 -4.78 -4.44
CA MET A 238 26.54 -3.46 -3.84
C MET A 238 25.91 -3.37 -2.42
N GLY A 239 25.39 -4.47 -1.87
CA GLY A 239 24.79 -4.51 -0.54
C GLY A 239 23.34 -4.04 -0.47
N TYR A 240 22.64 -4.05 -1.60
CA TYR A 240 21.23 -3.63 -1.72
C TYR A 240 20.32 -4.76 -2.21
N THR A 241 19.03 -4.62 -1.96
CA THR A 241 17.97 -5.35 -2.65
C THR A 241 16.94 -4.37 -3.21
N ILE A 242 16.05 -4.86 -4.08
CA ILE A 242 15.03 -4.03 -4.72
C ILE A 242 13.67 -4.35 -4.06
N LYS A 243 12.99 -3.30 -3.62
CA LYS A 243 11.61 -3.39 -3.09
C LYS A 243 10.75 -2.31 -3.73
N HIS A 244 9.44 -2.56 -3.83
CA HIS A 244 8.49 -1.51 -4.17
C HIS A 244 8.08 -0.80 -2.89
N LEU A 245 8.52 0.43 -2.70
CA LEU A 245 8.26 1.24 -1.51
C LEU A 245 7.20 2.30 -1.79
N ALA A 246 6.30 2.45 -0.85
CA ALA A 246 5.41 3.58 -0.73
C ALA A 246 5.89 4.42 0.47
N VAL A 247 6.14 5.70 0.26
CA VAL A 247 6.76 6.59 1.25
C VAL A 247 5.94 7.86 1.39
N SER A 248 5.68 8.25 2.63
CA SER A 248 5.15 9.56 2.99
C SER A 248 5.99 10.17 4.10
N LYS A 249 6.46 11.41 3.90
CA LYS A 249 7.33 12.10 4.85
C LYS A 249 6.88 13.55 5.00
N LEU A 250 6.81 14.01 6.24
CA LEU A 250 6.52 15.40 6.56
C LEU A 250 7.83 16.21 6.62
N ASN A 251 7.96 17.16 5.70
CA ASN A 251 9.07 18.11 5.66
C ASN A 251 8.51 19.50 5.96
N ASP A 252 8.69 19.99 7.17
CA ASP A 252 8.08 21.21 7.71
C ASP A 252 6.54 21.17 7.60
N SER A 253 5.96 21.88 6.63
CA SER A 253 4.52 21.92 6.36
C SER A 253 4.14 21.27 5.01
N LYS A 254 5.07 20.59 4.36
CA LYS A 254 4.85 19.93 3.05
C LYS A 254 5.05 18.43 3.17
N ILE A 255 4.32 17.69 2.35
CA ILE A 255 4.35 16.24 2.33
C ILE A 255 5.08 15.76 1.08
N GLU A 256 6.14 14.97 1.28
CA GLU A 256 6.69 14.10 0.27
C GLU A 256 5.81 12.84 0.21
N LEU A 257 5.28 12.51 -0.98
CA LEU A 257 4.44 11.34 -1.18
C LEU A 257 4.82 10.66 -2.50
N ARG A 258 5.13 9.36 -2.45
CA ARG A 258 5.57 8.59 -3.60
C ARG A 258 5.41 7.09 -3.42
N ALA A 259 5.29 6.35 -4.53
CA ALA A 259 5.32 4.89 -4.55
C ALA A 259 6.11 4.42 -5.78
N HIS A 260 7.23 3.73 -5.57
CA HIS A 260 8.11 3.31 -6.67
C HIS A 260 9.07 2.19 -6.25
N PRO A 261 9.69 1.48 -7.21
CA PRO A 261 10.80 0.58 -6.91
C PRO A 261 12.00 1.37 -6.35
N ALA A 262 12.63 0.83 -5.33
CA ALA A 262 13.81 1.43 -4.72
C ALA A 262 14.84 0.35 -4.33
N LEU A 263 16.12 0.69 -4.44
CA LEU A 263 17.17 -0.04 -3.76
C LEU A 263 17.17 0.32 -2.29
N ILE A 264 17.11 -0.69 -1.44
CA ILE A 264 17.24 -0.56 0.01
C ILE A 264 18.39 -1.42 0.52
N LYS A 265 19.04 -1.00 1.59
CA LYS A 265 20.13 -1.76 2.21
C LYS A 265 19.65 -3.13 2.65
N MET A 266 20.46 -4.18 2.39
CA MET A 266 20.11 -5.56 2.74
C MET A 266 19.98 -5.80 4.26
N ASP A 267 20.56 -4.94 5.09
CA ASP A 267 20.48 -4.99 6.56
C ASP A 267 19.25 -4.22 7.11
N SER A 268 18.44 -3.59 6.25
CA SER A 268 17.20 -2.92 6.67
C SER A 268 16.07 -3.92 6.95
N TYR A 269 15.15 -3.53 7.84
CA TYR A 269 14.01 -4.36 8.21
C TYR A 269 13.15 -4.76 7.00
N LEU A 270 12.82 -3.81 6.13
CA LEU A 270 11.98 -4.06 4.94
C LEU A 270 12.65 -5.01 3.94
N ALA A 271 13.98 -5.02 3.86
CA ALA A 271 14.71 -5.93 2.98
C ALA A 271 14.48 -7.41 3.34
N GLY A 272 14.33 -7.72 4.63
CA GLY A 272 14.09 -9.06 5.14
C GLY A 272 12.68 -9.61 4.86
N LEU A 273 11.74 -8.76 4.45
CA LEU A 273 10.37 -9.18 4.21
C LEU A 273 10.21 -9.77 2.81
N LYS A 274 9.74 -11.03 2.75
CA LYS A 274 9.58 -11.80 1.51
C LYS A 274 8.15 -12.27 1.30
N SER A 275 7.89 -12.78 0.09
CA SER A 275 6.60 -13.34 -0.31
C SER A 275 5.48 -12.27 -0.31
N VAL A 276 4.27 -12.60 0.11
CA VAL A 276 3.10 -11.72 0.11
C VAL A 276 2.98 -10.83 1.34
N ARG A 277 4.02 -10.76 2.18
CA ARG A 277 3.99 -9.96 3.41
C ARG A 277 4.05 -8.48 3.11
N ASN A 278 3.23 -7.72 3.82
CA ASN A 278 3.36 -6.28 3.93
C ASN A 278 4.18 -5.92 5.15
N GLY A 279 4.93 -4.83 5.06
CA GLY A 279 5.68 -4.27 6.18
C GLY A 279 5.72 -2.76 6.11
N ILE A 280 5.65 -2.15 7.27
CA ILE A 280 5.56 -0.71 7.44
C ILE A 280 6.58 -0.28 8.50
N GLU A 281 7.29 0.79 8.22
CA GLU A 281 8.12 1.54 9.15
C GLU A 281 7.44 2.87 9.44
N VAL A 282 7.28 3.20 10.71
CA VAL A 282 6.73 4.49 11.18
C VAL A 282 7.79 5.18 12.02
N GLU A 283 8.29 6.31 11.56
CA GLU A 283 9.24 7.14 12.29
C GLU A 283 8.52 8.18 13.12
N THR A 284 8.87 8.27 14.40
CA THR A 284 8.26 9.19 15.37
C THR A 284 9.32 9.93 16.17
N ASP A 285 8.93 11.04 16.79
CA ASP A 285 9.82 11.85 17.64
C ASP A 285 10.12 11.24 19.02
N LEU A 286 9.19 10.45 19.58
CA LEU A 286 9.35 9.89 20.93
C LEU A 286 9.81 8.45 20.93
N LEU A 287 9.25 7.59 20.08
CA LEU A 287 9.55 6.15 20.04
C LEU A 287 10.67 5.78 19.07
N GLY A 288 11.10 6.73 18.21
CA GLY A 288 11.98 6.39 17.09
C GLY A 288 11.23 5.63 16.01
N THR A 289 11.84 4.59 15.43
CA THR A 289 11.25 3.82 14.33
C THR A 289 10.54 2.58 14.83
N LEU A 290 9.26 2.46 14.51
CA LEU A 290 8.44 1.26 14.72
C LEU A 290 8.40 0.43 13.44
N HIS A 291 8.49 -0.88 13.58
CA HIS A 291 8.37 -1.83 12.49
C HIS A 291 7.16 -2.74 12.71
N ILE A 292 6.29 -2.83 11.72
CA ILE A 292 5.09 -3.66 11.76
C ILE A 292 5.04 -4.48 10.48
N ALA A 293 4.78 -5.77 10.59
CA ALA A 293 4.59 -6.64 9.43
C ALA A 293 3.49 -7.65 9.67
N GLY A 294 2.78 -7.97 8.60
CA GLY A 294 1.69 -8.94 8.63
C GLY A 294 1.28 -9.40 7.25
N SER A 295 0.17 -10.12 7.19
CA SER A 295 -0.45 -10.51 5.94
C SER A 295 -1.15 -9.30 5.32
N GLY A 296 -0.75 -8.94 4.11
CA GLY A 296 -1.29 -7.76 3.39
C GLY A 296 -2.60 -8.01 2.65
N ALA A 297 -3.05 -9.26 2.56
CA ALA A 297 -4.27 -9.68 1.88
C ALA A 297 -4.71 -11.06 2.37
N GLY A 298 -5.91 -11.47 1.98
CA GLY A 298 -6.46 -12.79 2.27
C GLY A 298 -7.78 -12.73 3.03
N GLN A 299 -8.57 -13.78 2.88
CA GLN A 299 -9.91 -13.88 3.45
C GLN A 299 -9.90 -13.69 4.97
N GLU A 300 -9.08 -14.47 5.67
CA GLU A 300 -9.02 -14.49 7.13
C GLU A 300 -8.36 -13.25 7.70
N SER A 301 -7.27 -12.78 7.08
CA SER A 301 -6.58 -11.58 7.54
C SER A 301 -7.43 -10.32 7.40
N THR A 302 -8.16 -10.17 6.29
CA THR A 302 -9.09 -9.06 6.11
C THR A 302 -10.28 -9.15 7.07
N ALA A 303 -10.84 -10.35 7.26
CA ALA A 303 -11.90 -10.58 8.25
C ALA A 303 -11.43 -10.22 9.67
N SER A 304 -10.18 -10.54 10.03
CA SER A 304 -9.62 -10.20 11.35
C SER A 304 -9.61 -8.68 11.59
N GLY A 305 -9.22 -7.87 10.59
CA GLY A 305 -9.25 -6.41 10.72
C GLY A 305 -10.68 -5.86 10.82
N VAL A 306 -11.64 -6.42 10.05
CA VAL A 306 -13.07 -6.07 10.17
C VAL A 306 -13.58 -6.40 11.59
N ILE A 307 -13.26 -7.58 12.11
CA ILE A 307 -13.65 -7.96 13.49
C ILE A 307 -12.99 -7.04 14.52
N SER A 308 -11.73 -6.68 14.32
CA SER A 308 -11.05 -5.70 15.17
C SER A 308 -11.80 -4.37 15.25
N ASP A 309 -12.38 -3.91 14.14
CA ASP A 309 -13.21 -2.69 14.10
C ASP A 309 -14.56 -2.89 14.82
N LEU A 310 -15.21 -4.04 14.63
CA LEU A 310 -16.44 -4.38 15.34
C LEU A 310 -16.21 -4.49 16.86
N VAL A 311 -15.11 -5.12 17.28
CA VAL A 311 -14.69 -5.20 18.70
C VAL A 311 -14.43 -3.81 19.27
N HIS A 312 -13.78 -2.94 18.51
CA HIS A 312 -13.57 -1.56 18.91
C HIS A 312 -14.88 -0.81 19.12
N LEU A 313 -15.85 -0.97 18.21
CA LEU A 313 -17.20 -0.40 18.37
C LEU A 313 -17.94 -0.95 19.59
N ALA A 314 -17.77 -2.23 19.91
CA ALA A 314 -18.38 -2.86 21.07
C ALA A 314 -17.84 -2.35 22.41
N ASN A 315 -16.55 -1.98 22.47
CA ASN A 315 -15.86 -1.59 23.69
C ASN A 315 -15.93 -0.07 23.99
N THR A 316 -16.11 0.75 22.97
CA THR A 316 -16.05 2.19 23.13
C THR A 316 -17.43 2.80 23.25
N ASN A 317 -17.76 3.28 24.46
CA ASN A 317 -18.92 4.15 24.70
C ASN A 317 -18.63 5.54 24.12
N ASN A 318 -19.14 5.84 22.93
CA ASN A 318 -19.29 7.20 22.32
C ASN A 318 -18.08 8.13 22.29
N ASN A 319 -16.85 7.69 22.48
CA ASN A 319 -15.70 8.53 22.21
C ASN A 319 -15.40 8.51 20.70
N PHE A 320 -15.71 9.62 20.05
CA PHE A 320 -15.36 9.88 18.67
C PHE A 320 -13.86 10.10 18.53
N LEU A 321 -13.19 9.27 17.75
CA LEU A 321 -11.94 9.67 17.11
C LEU A 321 -12.32 10.41 15.83
N GLU A 322 -12.28 11.71 15.89
CA GLU A 322 -12.43 12.55 14.70
C GLU A 322 -11.17 12.37 13.85
N ILE A 323 -11.33 11.82 12.65
CA ILE A 323 -10.25 11.79 11.67
C ILE A 323 -10.11 13.23 11.17
N ASN A 324 -9.13 13.93 11.71
CA ASN A 324 -8.88 15.31 11.37
C ASN A 324 -8.17 15.38 10.01
N THR A 325 -8.91 15.74 8.97
CA THR A 325 -8.38 16.03 7.64
C THR A 325 -8.35 17.53 7.32
N ALA A 326 -8.39 18.37 8.36
CA ALA A 326 -8.55 19.82 8.21
C ALA A 326 -7.29 20.54 7.71
N ASN A 327 -6.11 19.97 7.90
CA ASN A 327 -4.87 20.56 7.44
C ASN A 327 -4.74 20.40 5.92
N LYS A 328 -4.40 21.47 5.22
CA LYS A 328 -4.08 21.45 3.78
C LYS A 328 -2.57 21.52 3.59
N ASN A 329 -1.87 20.43 3.90
CA ASN A 329 -0.45 20.37 3.59
C ASN A 329 -0.26 20.20 2.09
N GLU A 330 0.61 21.02 1.51
CA GLU A 330 0.95 20.92 0.10
C GLU A 330 1.85 19.70 -0.16
N LEU A 331 1.65 19.03 -1.28
CA LEU A 331 2.59 18.01 -1.74
C LEU A 331 3.87 18.68 -2.27
N ILE A 332 5.01 18.11 -1.93
CA ILE A 332 6.29 18.47 -2.56
C ILE A 332 6.26 17.98 -4.00
N ASN A 333 6.65 18.86 -4.93
CA ASN A 333 6.82 18.42 -6.31
C ASN A 333 7.94 17.38 -6.38
N PHE A 334 7.60 16.18 -6.83
CA PHE A 334 8.52 15.05 -6.90
C PHE A 334 9.81 15.40 -7.68
N SER A 335 9.71 16.19 -8.76
CA SER A 335 10.85 16.61 -9.56
C SER A 335 11.87 17.46 -8.80
N SER A 336 11.52 18.04 -7.64
CA SER A 336 12.42 18.80 -6.79
C SER A 336 13.13 17.97 -5.70
N LEU A 337 12.75 16.72 -5.53
CA LEU A 337 13.42 15.81 -4.59
C LEU A 337 14.79 15.39 -5.14
N SER A 338 15.67 14.97 -4.23
CA SER A 338 17.01 14.49 -4.59
C SER A 338 17.20 13.06 -4.13
N PHE A 339 17.74 12.22 -5.00
CA PHE A 339 18.02 10.82 -4.73
C PHE A 339 19.43 10.45 -5.19
N GLN A 340 19.99 9.42 -4.60
CA GLN A 340 21.03 8.62 -5.24
C GLN A 340 20.36 7.64 -6.20
N TYR A 341 21.06 7.26 -7.25
CA TYR A 341 20.54 6.34 -8.26
C TYR A 341 21.53 5.22 -8.53
N TYR A 342 20.99 4.04 -8.63
CA TYR A 342 21.59 2.93 -9.34
C TYR A 342 21.30 3.10 -10.84
N PHE A 343 22.32 2.98 -11.69
CA PHE A 343 22.19 2.88 -13.12
C PHE A 343 22.76 1.56 -13.60
N TYR A 344 22.04 0.89 -14.48
CA TYR A 344 22.50 -0.22 -15.30
C TYR A 344 22.55 0.25 -16.76
N LEU A 345 23.71 0.12 -17.41
CA LEU A 345 23.88 0.37 -18.83
C LEU A 345 24.45 -0.88 -19.49
N GLU A 346 23.88 -1.28 -20.61
CA GLU A 346 24.50 -2.24 -21.53
C GLU A 346 25.11 -1.46 -22.67
N VAL A 347 26.41 -1.56 -22.85
CA VAL A 347 27.17 -0.77 -23.84
C VAL A 347 27.99 -1.65 -24.76
N GLU A 348 28.36 -1.13 -25.93
CA GLU A 348 29.34 -1.78 -26.81
C GLU A 348 30.73 -1.81 -26.17
N ASP A 349 31.45 -2.94 -26.31
CA ASP A 349 32.82 -3.08 -25.78
C ASP A 349 33.84 -2.46 -26.76
N ILE A 350 33.86 -1.15 -26.81
CA ILE A 350 34.79 -0.35 -27.64
C ILE A 350 35.52 0.70 -26.81
N PRO A 351 36.77 1.01 -27.17
CA PRO A 351 37.56 2.07 -26.47
C PRO A 351 36.81 3.40 -26.45
N GLY A 352 36.81 4.04 -25.27
CA GLY A 352 36.23 5.35 -25.07
C GLY A 352 34.76 5.39 -24.63
N VAL A 353 34.03 4.29 -24.65
CA VAL A 353 32.60 4.24 -24.22
C VAL A 353 32.44 4.69 -22.77
N MET A 354 33.29 4.21 -21.86
CA MET A 354 33.24 4.61 -20.44
C MET A 354 33.45 6.14 -20.31
N ALA A 355 34.38 6.71 -21.03
CA ALA A 355 34.63 8.15 -21.02
C ALA A 355 33.42 8.94 -21.56
N THR A 356 32.78 8.45 -22.62
CA THR A 356 31.56 9.02 -23.18
C THR A 356 30.38 8.97 -22.18
N VAL A 357 30.17 7.85 -21.57
CA VAL A 357 29.10 7.69 -20.57
C VAL A 357 29.34 8.61 -19.37
N THR A 358 30.54 8.55 -18.76
CA THR A 358 30.83 9.36 -17.56
C THR A 358 30.86 10.86 -17.82
N SER A 359 31.20 11.30 -19.07
CA SER A 359 31.11 12.73 -19.44
C SER A 359 29.67 13.25 -19.32
N LYS A 360 28.65 12.42 -19.62
CA LYS A 360 27.23 12.83 -19.51
C LYS A 360 26.78 13.08 -18.08
N PHE A 361 27.30 12.32 -17.12
CA PHE A 361 27.10 12.63 -15.69
C PHE A 361 27.82 13.95 -15.32
N SER A 362 29.05 14.14 -15.75
CA SER A 362 29.80 15.36 -15.50
C SER A 362 29.14 16.61 -16.12
N GLU A 363 28.61 16.52 -17.35
CA GLU A 363 27.87 17.59 -18.02
C GLU A 363 26.66 18.08 -17.23
N LYS A 364 26.03 17.15 -16.44
CA LYS A 364 24.91 17.45 -15.56
C LYS A 364 25.34 17.72 -14.10
N ASN A 365 26.64 17.84 -13.84
CA ASN A 365 27.23 18.01 -12.51
C ASN A 365 26.79 16.90 -11.51
N VAL A 366 26.64 15.68 -12.00
CA VAL A 366 26.29 14.50 -11.19
C VAL A 366 27.57 13.73 -10.89
N GLY A 367 27.90 13.59 -9.60
CA GLY A 367 29.00 12.76 -9.14
C GLY A 367 28.67 11.27 -9.22
N ILE A 368 29.71 10.45 -9.36
CA ILE A 368 29.61 8.99 -9.35
C ILE A 368 30.33 8.47 -8.11
N GLU A 369 29.56 7.86 -7.18
CA GLU A 369 30.08 7.29 -5.95
C GLU A 369 30.83 5.98 -6.22
N SER A 370 30.27 5.13 -7.06
CA SER A 370 30.88 3.86 -7.44
C SER A 370 30.54 3.47 -8.88
N ILE A 371 31.46 2.76 -9.52
CA ILE A 371 31.28 2.24 -10.86
C ILE A 371 31.90 0.85 -10.96
N VAL A 372 31.17 -0.07 -11.57
CA VAL A 372 31.63 -1.45 -11.81
C VAL A 372 31.36 -1.81 -13.26
N GLN A 373 32.42 -2.17 -13.97
CA GLN A 373 32.32 -2.79 -15.28
C GLN A 373 32.61 -4.28 -15.16
N LYS A 374 31.76 -5.12 -15.72
CA LYS A 374 31.91 -6.57 -15.74
C LYS A 374 32.42 -7.04 -17.10
N GLU A 375 32.85 -8.32 -17.16
CA GLU A 375 33.20 -8.95 -18.41
C GLU A 375 32.02 -8.96 -19.39
N GLY A 376 32.30 -8.70 -20.65
CA GLY A 376 31.32 -8.68 -21.71
C GLY A 376 30.74 -10.05 -22.05
N ASP A 377 29.62 -10.02 -22.74
CA ASP A 377 29.01 -11.22 -23.32
C ASP A 377 29.63 -11.58 -24.67
N LYS A 378 29.16 -12.70 -25.27
CA LYS A 378 29.59 -13.17 -26.60
C LYS A 378 29.22 -12.19 -27.75
N ASN A 379 28.39 -11.20 -27.50
CA ASN A 379 27.91 -10.23 -28.47
C ASN A 379 28.71 -8.92 -28.44
N ASN A 380 29.85 -8.88 -27.79
CA ASN A 380 30.68 -7.69 -27.61
C ASN A 380 29.98 -6.56 -26.87
N LYS A 381 29.12 -6.90 -25.91
CA LYS A 381 28.45 -5.97 -25.02
C LYS A 381 28.91 -6.16 -23.58
N VAL A 382 29.08 -5.05 -22.88
CA VAL A 382 29.49 -5.06 -21.47
C VAL A 382 28.48 -4.31 -20.60
N PRO A 383 28.13 -4.86 -19.44
CA PRO A 383 27.34 -4.15 -18.46
C PRO A 383 28.22 -3.16 -17.68
N ILE A 384 27.77 -1.92 -17.57
CA ILE A 384 28.28 -0.91 -16.66
C ILE A 384 27.22 -0.67 -15.60
N VAL A 385 27.61 -0.77 -14.34
CA VAL A 385 26.73 -0.50 -13.20
C VAL A 385 27.36 0.60 -12.37
N LEU A 386 26.59 1.62 -12.03
CA LEU A 386 27.10 2.72 -11.22
C LEU A 386 26.07 3.21 -10.19
N ILE A 387 26.57 3.78 -9.10
CA ILE A 387 25.81 4.53 -8.11
C ILE A 387 26.26 5.98 -8.17
N THR A 388 25.30 6.89 -8.17
CA THR A 388 25.57 8.33 -8.19
C THR A 388 25.59 8.93 -6.80
N ASP A 389 26.15 10.14 -6.68
CA ASP A 389 25.85 11.03 -5.57
C ASP A 389 24.38 11.49 -5.62
N LEU A 390 23.94 12.19 -4.57
CA LEU A 390 22.61 12.81 -4.53
C LEU A 390 22.50 13.89 -5.62
N PHE A 391 21.45 13.81 -6.43
CA PHE A 391 21.08 14.88 -7.36
C PHE A 391 19.57 14.94 -7.58
N VAL A 392 19.11 16.03 -8.14
CA VAL A 392 17.68 16.36 -8.24
C VAL A 392 16.99 15.49 -9.30
N GLU A 393 15.79 14.98 -8.99
CA GLU A 393 14.96 14.12 -9.86
C GLU A 393 14.73 14.72 -11.26
N LYS A 394 14.57 16.05 -11.36
CA LYS A 394 14.43 16.72 -12.65
C LYS A 394 15.62 16.44 -13.57
N ASP A 395 16.84 16.49 -13.05
CA ASP A 395 18.06 16.27 -13.83
C ASP A 395 18.25 14.78 -14.16
N HIS A 396 17.69 13.88 -13.36
CA HIS A 396 17.70 12.44 -13.61
C HIS A 396 16.99 12.09 -14.93
N SER A 397 15.79 12.63 -15.16
CA SER A 397 15.02 12.36 -16.39
C SER A 397 15.76 12.81 -17.64
N ASP A 398 16.40 13.98 -17.57
CA ASP A 398 17.22 14.51 -18.65
C ASP A 398 18.48 13.67 -18.90
N LEU A 399 19.15 13.24 -17.83
CA LEU A 399 20.33 12.39 -17.91
C LEU A 399 19.99 11.03 -18.52
N LEU A 400 18.89 10.41 -18.06
CA LEU A 400 18.41 9.13 -18.58
C LEU A 400 18.10 9.21 -20.08
N HIS A 401 17.48 10.30 -20.53
CA HIS A 401 17.22 10.54 -21.96
C HIS A 401 18.53 10.69 -22.73
N THR A 402 19.47 11.51 -22.25
CA THR A 402 20.77 11.71 -22.88
C THR A 402 21.57 10.41 -23.02
N LEU A 403 21.53 9.55 -22.00
CA LEU A 403 22.20 8.24 -22.04
C LEU A 403 21.57 7.29 -23.07
N LYS A 404 20.24 7.32 -23.23
CA LYS A 404 19.53 6.52 -24.25
C LYS A 404 19.86 6.93 -25.69
N GLU A 405 20.24 8.18 -25.90
CA GLU A 405 20.59 8.68 -27.23
C GLU A 405 22.03 8.35 -27.68
N LEU A 406 22.87 7.82 -26.78
CA LEU A 406 24.23 7.43 -27.12
C LEU A 406 24.20 6.15 -27.99
N ASN A 407 24.79 6.23 -29.19
CA ASN A 407 24.84 5.08 -30.11
C ASN A 407 25.50 3.83 -29.52
N SER A 408 26.42 4.00 -28.58
CA SER A 408 27.12 2.91 -27.89
C SER A 408 26.37 2.32 -26.73
N VAL A 409 25.20 2.88 -26.36
CA VAL A 409 24.35 2.37 -25.26
C VAL A 409 23.17 1.64 -25.86
N THR A 410 23.06 0.35 -25.60
CA THR A 410 21.95 -0.50 -26.11
C THR A 410 20.80 -0.61 -25.14
N GLU A 411 21.07 -0.48 -23.85
CA GLU A 411 20.06 -0.44 -22.79
C GLU A 411 20.51 0.45 -21.64
N VAL A 412 19.59 1.20 -21.05
CA VAL A 412 19.80 1.91 -19.80
C VAL A 412 18.57 1.82 -18.91
N ARG A 413 18.78 1.50 -17.64
CA ARG A 413 17.78 1.51 -16.56
C ARG A 413 18.35 2.23 -15.35
N SER A 414 17.46 2.77 -14.54
CA SER A 414 17.84 3.36 -13.26
C SER A 414 16.82 3.04 -12.19
N ILE A 415 17.29 2.95 -10.96
CA ILE A 415 16.44 2.73 -9.79
C ILE A 415 16.93 3.66 -8.69
N ARG A 416 16.01 4.31 -7.99
CA ARG A 416 16.34 5.20 -6.85
C ARG A 416 16.85 4.39 -5.68
N ILE A 417 17.76 4.98 -4.91
CA ILE A 417 18.24 4.41 -3.66
C ILE A 417 17.53 5.14 -2.53
N GLU A 418 16.83 4.40 -1.69
CA GLU A 418 16.20 4.96 -0.51
C GLU A 418 17.24 5.22 0.57
N PRO A 419 17.34 6.45 1.11
CA PRO A 419 18.23 6.76 2.22
C PRO A 419 17.78 6.01 3.49
N ARG A 420 18.74 5.79 4.39
CA ARG A 420 18.47 5.20 5.71
C ARG A 420 17.58 6.07 6.56
#